data_abf0e3cb55150dc054e60dcb833dfb4b
#
_entry.id   abf0e3cb55150dc054e60dcb833dfb4b
#
_cell.length_a   1.000
_cell.length_b   1.000
_cell.length_c   1.000
_cell.angle_alpha   90.00
_cell.angle_beta   90.00
_cell.angle_gamma   90.00
#
_symmetry.space_group_name_H-M   'P 1'
#
loop_
_entity.id
_entity.type
_entity.pdbx_description
1 polymer ?
#
loop_
_entity_poly.entity_id
_entity_poly.type
_entity_poly.pdbx_seq_one_letter_code
_entity_poly.pdbx_strand_id
1 'polypeptide(L)'
;PAAAQGAIGVECRADDAVTVGLVAALGHAESAASVAAERALLAALDGSCRTPVGALAEPDGAGGLAPRAVLARPDGSRLWRVQRRGPIADAEAMGADAGRELRAAGDRDLFQ
;
A
#
# COMPACT_ATOMS: atom_id res chain seq x y z
N PRO A 1 -9.17 3.62 -3.00
CA PRO A 1 -8.25 4.36 -3.88
C PRO A 1 -7.14 3.47 -4.40
N ALA A 2 -6.40 3.95 -5.40
CA ALA A 2 -5.17 3.30 -5.83
C ALA A 2 -4.10 3.40 -4.73
N ALA A 3 -3.16 2.44 -4.70
CA ALA A 3 -2.07 2.47 -3.74
C ALA A 3 -1.26 3.77 -3.85
N ALA A 4 -0.97 4.40 -2.72
CA ALA A 4 -0.26 5.67 -2.59
C ALA A 4 -0.96 6.86 -3.27
N GLN A 5 -2.24 6.76 -3.58
CA GLN A 5 -2.99 7.86 -4.17
C GLN A 5 -3.03 9.07 -3.22
N GLY A 6 -2.67 10.24 -3.73
CA GLY A 6 -2.59 11.47 -2.95
C GLY A 6 -1.26 11.70 -2.23
N ALA A 7 -0.37 10.72 -2.21
CA ALA A 7 0.97 10.90 -1.66
C ALA A 7 1.84 11.67 -2.65
N ILE A 8 2.50 12.74 -2.15
CA ILE A 8 3.43 13.52 -2.95
C ILE A 8 4.82 12.92 -2.77
N GLY A 9 5.44 12.51 -3.88
CA GLY A 9 6.81 12.03 -3.90
C GLY A 9 7.76 13.11 -4.39
N VAL A 10 8.90 13.23 -3.72
CA VAL A 10 9.99 14.13 -4.12
C VAL A 10 11.22 13.30 -4.39
N GLU A 11 11.75 13.39 -5.60
CA GLU A 11 12.96 12.69 -6.01
C GLU A 11 14.18 13.59 -5.90
N CYS A 12 15.31 12.99 -5.52
CA CYS A 12 16.61 13.61 -5.61
C CYS A 12 17.67 12.53 -5.90
N ARG A 13 18.87 12.95 -6.24
CA ARG A 13 19.99 12.02 -6.43
C ARG A 13 20.37 11.40 -5.09
N ALA A 14 20.54 10.09 -5.06
CA ALA A 14 20.90 9.35 -3.86
C ALA A 14 22.30 9.70 -3.34
N ASP A 15 23.20 10.14 -4.23
CA ASP A 15 24.58 10.52 -3.92
C ASP A 15 24.74 12.01 -3.52
N ASP A 16 23.66 12.78 -3.54
CA ASP A 16 23.64 14.19 -3.12
C ASP A 16 23.19 14.29 -1.67
N ALA A 17 24.12 14.15 -0.74
CA ALA A 17 23.84 14.14 0.70
C ALA A 17 23.16 15.43 1.20
N VAL A 18 23.49 16.58 0.62
CA VAL A 18 22.88 17.86 1.00
C VAL A 18 21.41 17.89 0.62
N THR A 19 21.09 17.54 -0.61
CA THR A 19 19.69 17.52 -1.10
C THR A 19 18.88 16.43 -0.38
N VAL A 20 19.45 15.27 -0.14
CA VAL A 20 18.80 14.19 0.63
C VAL A 20 18.40 14.70 2.02
N GLY A 21 19.30 15.42 2.71
CA GLY A 21 19.02 16.00 4.03
C GLY A 21 17.89 17.04 3.99
N LEU A 22 17.85 17.89 2.96
CA LEU A 22 16.80 18.90 2.78
C LEU A 22 15.44 18.25 2.51
N VAL A 23 15.40 17.27 1.63
CA VAL A 23 14.17 16.54 1.25
C VAL A 23 13.65 15.72 2.43
N ALA A 24 14.54 15.12 3.22
CA ALA A 24 14.16 14.33 4.41
C ALA A 24 13.37 15.16 5.44
N ALA A 25 13.59 16.48 5.48
CA ALA A 25 12.85 17.37 6.38
C ALA A 25 11.36 17.48 6.02
N LEU A 26 10.98 17.13 4.79
CA LEU A 26 9.58 17.10 4.34
C LEU A 26 8.89 15.78 4.71
N GLY A 27 9.62 14.80 5.23
CA GLY A 27 9.11 13.48 5.56
C GLY A 27 8.05 13.53 6.66
N HIS A 28 7.05 12.65 6.53
CA HIS A 28 6.00 12.46 7.52
C HIS A 28 5.88 10.97 7.82
N ALA A 29 6.20 10.57 9.04
CA ALA A 29 6.35 9.16 9.40
C ALA A 29 5.08 8.33 9.21
N GLU A 30 3.92 8.87 9.58
CA GLU A 30 2.65 8.16 9.40
C GLU A 30 2.31 7.98 7.92
N SER A 31 2.50 9.01 7.11
CA SER A 31 2.29 8.93 5.66
C SER A 31 3.24 7.93 5.01
N ALA A 32 4.49 7.91 5.43
CA ALA A 32 5.48 6.96 4.94
C ALA A 32 5.08 5.52 5.26
N ALA A 33 4.59 5.25 6.47
CA ALA A 33 4.11 3.95 6.89
C ALA A 33 2.88 3.51 6.08
N SER A 34 1.91 4.41 5.90
CA SER A 34 0.71 4.17 5.09
C SER A 34 1.07 3.79 3.65
N VAL A 35 1.94 4.57 3.02
CA VAL A 35 2.39 4.33 1.65
C VAL A 35 3.18 3.02 1.56
N ALA A 36 4.04 2.72 2.54
CA ALA A 36 4.80 1.47 2.58
C ALA A 36 3.89 0.25 2.63
N ALA A 37 2.85 0.28 3.47
CA ALA A 37 1.85 -0.80 3.56
C ALA A 37 1.09 -0.99 2.24
N GLU A 38 0.60 0.09 1.66
CA GLU A 38 -0.16 0.05 0.40
C GLU A 38 0.69 -0.46 -0.77
N ARG A 39 1.93 -0.02 -0.86
CA ARG A 39 2.87 -0.46 -1.90
C ARG A 39 3.29 -1.92 -1.72
N ALA A 40 3.52 -2.35 -0.49
CA ALA A 40 3.83 -3.75 -0.20
C ALA A 40 2.67 -4.67 -0.57
N LEU A 41 1.44 -4.24 -0.32
CA LEU A 41 0.23 -4.96 -0.72
C LEU A 41 0.16 -5.09 -2.25
N LEU A 42 0.34 -4.00 -2.96
CA LEU A 42 0.32 -4.01 -4.43
C LEU A 42 1.42 -4.90 -5.01
N ALA A 43 2.63 -4.85 -4.44
CA ALA A 43 3.75 -5.69 -4.87
C ALA A 43 3.48 -7.18 -4.64
N ALA A 44 2.87 -7.53 -3.50
CA ALA A 44 2.51 -8.92 -3.18
C ALA A 44 1.40 -9.48 -4.11
N LEU A 45 0.53 -8.60 -4.59
CA LEU A 45 -0.46 -8.95 -5.61
C LEU A 45 0.18 -9.14 -7.00
N ASP A 46 1.41 -8.70 -7.18
CA ASP A 46 2.03 -8.59 -8.50
C ASP A 46 1.13 -7.77 -9.45
N GLY A 47 0.57 -6.71 -8.86
CA GLY A 47 -0.43 -5.88 -9.51
C GLY A 47 0.16 -4.94 -10.55
N SER A 48 -0.63 -4.64 -11.55
CA SER A 48 -0.36 -3.62 -12.57
C SER A 48 -1.45 -2.56 -12.54
N CYS A 49 -1.31 -1.54 -13.36
CA CYS A 49 -2.36 -0.53 -13.54
C CYS A 49 -3.71 -1.10 -14.01
N ARG A 50 -3.73 -2.35 -14.46
CA ARG A 50 -4.94 -3.04 -14.93
C ARG A 50 -5.58 -3.91 -13.84
N THR A 51 -4.85 -4.21 -12.76
CA THR A 51 -5.38 -5.01 -11.67
C THR A 51 -6.42 -4.19 -10.91
N PRO A 52 -7.67 -4.66 -10.81
CA PRO A 52 -8.76 -3.88 -10.21
C PRO A 52 -8.71 -3.93 -8.68
N VAL A 53 -7.69 -3.30 -8.09
CA VAL A 53 -7.42 -3.27 -6.66
C VAL A 53 -7.44 -1.85 -6.13
N GLY A 54 -8.06 -1.68 -4.97
CA GLY A 54 -7.95 -0.48 -4.15
C GLY A 54 -7.28 -0.81 -2.83
N ALA A 55 -6.43 0.08 -2.35
CA ALA A 55 -5.73 -0.09 -1.08
C ALA A 55 -5.68 1.24 -0.34
N LEU A 56 -5.90 1.19 0.97
CA LEU A 56 -5.82 2.34 1.85
C LEU A 56 -5.32 1.91 3.22
N ALA A 57 -4.27 2.54 3.70
CA ALA A 57 -3.77 2.35 5.05
C ALA A 57 -3.90 3.66 5.82
N GLU A 58 -4.60 3.62 6.93
CA GLU A 58 -4.84 4.79 7.76
C GLU A 58 -4.31 4.55 9.17
N PRO A 59 -3.84 5.60 9.87
CA PRO A 59 -3.58 5.50 11.31
C PRO A 59 -4.82 5.03 12.05
N ASP A 60 -4.65 4.16 13.04
CA ASP A 60 -5.77 3.59 13.80
C ASP A 60 -6.19 4.44 15.01
N GLY A 61 -5.53 5.57 15.22
CA GLY A 61 -5.78 6.46 16.37
C GLY A 61 -5.12 6.01 17.67
N ALA A 62 -4.44 4.86 17.68
CA ALA A 62 -3.78 4.28 18.86
C ALA A 62 -2.28 4.05 18.64
N GLY A 63 -1.66 4.79 17.71
CA GLY A 63 -0.24 4.65 17.37
C GLY A 63 0.06 3.52 16.40
N GLY A 64 -0.95 2.86 15.86
CA GLY A 64 -0.84 1.79 14.88
C GLY A 64 -1.38 2.18 13.51
N LEU A 65 -1.46 1.19 12.63
CA LEU A 65 -1.91 1.32 11.26
C LEU A 65 -2.97 0.27 10.94
N ALA A 66 -3.95 0.63 10.14
CA ALA A 66 -5.04 -0.25 9.72
C ALA A 66 -5.12 -0.31 8.18
N PRO A 67 -4.27 -1.10 7.52
CA PRO A 67 -4.36 -1.29 6.08
C PRO A 67 -5.57 -2.14 5.71
N ARG A 68 -6.26 -1.72 4.66
CA ARG A 68 -7.38 -2.45 4.06
C ARG A 68 -7.29 -2.39 2.55
N ALA A 69 -7.81 -3.40 1.90
CA ALA A 69 -7.84 -3.45 0.45
C ALA A 69 -9.06 -4.19 -0.07
N VAL A 70 -9.37 -3.92 -1.31
CA VAL A 70 -10.42 -4.59 -2.06
C VAL A 70 -9.89 -4.97 -3.44
N LEU A 71 -10.18 -6.18 -3.86
CA LEU A 71 -10.01 -6.65 -5.22
C LEU A 71 -11.42 -6.87 -5.78
N ALA A 72 -11.68 -6.43 -7.00
CA ALA A 72 -13.02 -6.51 -7.60
C ALA A 72 -12.95 -7.05 -9.02
N ARG A 73 -13.97 -7.78 -9.44
CA ARG A 73 -14.14 -8.02 -10.87
C ARG A 73 -14.64 -6.74 -11.54
N PRO A 74 -14.15 -6.43 -12.75
CA PRO A 74 -14.55 -5.21 -13.46
C PRO A 74 -16.06 -5.09 -13.71
N ASP A 75 -16.76 -6.23 -13.82
CA ASP A 75 -18.22 -6.29 -14.01
C ASP A 75 -19.01 -6.16 -12.70
N GLY A 76 -18.32 -6.04 -11.56
CA GLY A 76 -18.94 -5.91 -10.24
C GLY A 76 -19.51 -7.20 -9.67
N SER A 77 -19.34 -8.34 -10.34
CA SER A 77 -19.93 -9.63 -9.92
C SER A 77 -19.31 -10.20 -8.65
N ARG A 78 -18.09 -9.82 -8.30
CA ARG A 78 -17.40 -10.35 -7.13
C ARG A 78 -16.42 -9.35 -6.55
N LEU A 79 -16.33 -9.36 -5.23
CA LEU A 79 -15.42 -8.53 -4.43
C LEU A 79 -14.72 -9.40 -3.38
N TRP A 80 -13.43 -9.17 -3.21
CA TRP A 80 -12.65 -9.73 -2.11
C TRP A 80 -12.12 -8.59 -1.27
N ARG A 81 -12.24 -8.70 0.05
CA ARG A 81 -11.77 -7.70 0.98
C ARG A 81 -10.80 -8.30 1.96
N VAL A 82 -9.83 -7.50 2.36
CA VAL A 82 -8.86 -7.85 3.38
C VAL A 82 -8.58 -6.63 4.25
N GLN A 83 -8.32 -6.85 5.52
CA GLN A 83 -7.88 -5.81 6.44
C GLN A 83 -6.90 -6.37 7.45
N ARG A 84 -6.03 -5.50 7.93
CA ARG A 84 -5.06 -5.79 8.99
C ARG A 84 -5.06 -4.64 9.98
N ARG A 85 -4.51 -4.87 11.16
CA ARG A 85 -4.28 -3.85 12.16
C ARG A 85 -3.06 -4.23 12.98
N GLY A 86 -2.18 -3.27 13.22
CA GLY A 86 -0.97 -3.52 13.99
C GLY A 86 -0.07 -2.31 14.09
N PRO A 87 1.12 -2.49 14.70
CA PRO A 87 2.07 -1.39 14.87
C PRO A 87 2.57 -0.84 13.54
N ILE A 88 2.92 0.45 13.53
CA ILE A 88 3.51 1.12 12.36
C ILE A 88 4.78 0.41 11.88
N ALA A 89 5.57 -0.13 12.81
CA ALA A 89 6.79 -0.88 12.47
C ALA A 89 6.51 -2.09 11.56
N ASP A 90 5.31 -2.64 11.59
CA ASP A 90 4.89 -3.80 10.79
C ASP A 90 4.14 -3.41 9.50
N ALA A 91 4.16 -2.15 9.12
CA ALA A 91 3.39 -1.63 7.98
C ALA A 91 3.62 -2.43 6.70
N GLU A 92 4.88 -2.61 6.34
CA GLU A 92 5.26 -3.34 5.13
C GLU A 92 4.86 -4.82 5.20
N ALA A 93 5.10 -5.46 6.33
CA ALA A 93 4.74 -6.87 6.55
C ALA A 93 3.22 -7.08 6.51
N MET A 94 2.44 -6.19 7.11
CA MET A 94 0.98 -6.23 7.07
C MET A 94 0.45 -6.06 5.65
N GLY A 95 1.00 -5.12 4.90
CA GLY A 95 0.63 -4.90 3.51
C GLY A 95 0.91 -6.11 2.64
N ALA A 96 2.11 -6.66 2.73
CA ALA A 96 2.51 -7.84 1.97
C ALA A 96 1.65 -9.07 2.31
N ASP A 97 1.34 -9.27 3.58
CA ASP A 97 0.49 -10.38 4.03
C ASP A 97 -0.94 -10.25 3.48
N ALA A 98 -1.51 -9.07 3.56
CA ALA A 98 -2.82 -8.77 2.99
C ALA A 98 -2.85 -8.98 1.47
N GLY A 99 -1.80 -8.56 0.77
CA GLY A 99 -1.67 -8.76 -0.67
C GLY A 99 -1.61 -10.23 -1.05
N ARG A 100 -0.85 -11.03 -0.30
CA ARG A 100 -0.80 -12.48 -0.53
C ARG A 100 -2.16 -13.16 -0.33
N GLU A 101 -2.91 -12.74 0.68
CA GLU A 101 -4.26 -13.26 0.92
C GLU A 101 -5.19 -12.94 -0.26
N LEU A 102 -5.20 -11.70 -0.73
CA LEU A 102 -6.02 -11.31 -1.89
C LEU A 102 -5.61 -12.05 -3.16
N ARG A 103 -4.31 -12.23 -3.37
CA ARG A 103 -3.82 -12.98 -4.53
C ARG A 103 -4.26 -14.45 -4.50
N ALA A 104 -4.23 -15.06 -3.34
CA ALA A 104 -4.67 -16.44 -3.19
C ALA A 104 -6.19 -16.62 -3.32
N ALA A 105 -6.95 -15.61 -2.88
CA ALA A 105 -8.42 -15.64 -2.91
C ALA A 105 -9.02 -15.21 -4.24
N GLY A 106 -8.37 -14.29 -4.95
CA GLY A 106 -8.87 -13.71 -6.19
C GLY A 106 -8.80 -14.64 -7.39
N ASP A 107 -9.63 -14.36 -8.38
CA ASP A 107 -9.61 -15.11 -9.64
C ASP A 107 -8.30 -14.82 -10.39
N ARG A 108 -7.68 -15.87 -10.92
CA ARG A 108 -6.35 -15.78 -11.56
C ARG A 108 -6.29 -14.83 -12.76
N ASP A 109 -7.39 -14.72 -13.51
CA ASP A 109 -7.46 -13.84 -14.67
C ASP A 109 -7.31 -12.35 -14.35
N LEU A 110 -7.53 -11.96 -13.09
CA LEU A 110 -7.38 -10.58 -12.65
C LEU A 110 -5.91 -10.13 -12.55
N PHE A 111 -4.97 -11.06 -12.56
CA PHE A 111 -3.53 -10.78 -12.40
C PHE A 111 -2.72 -10.99 -13.69
N GLN A 112 -3.38 -11.18 -14.80
CA GLN A 112 -2.76 -11.39 -16.11
C GLN A 112 -2.60 -10.11 -16.92
#